data_c48c5035b57e9789c0dc5be26ee760b7
#
_entry.id   c48c5035b57e9789c0dc5be26ee760b7
#
_cell.length_a   1.000
_cell.length_b   1.000
_cell.length_c   1.000
_cell.angle_alpha   90.00
_cell.angle_beta   90.00
_cell.angle_gamma   90.00
#
_symmetry.space_group_name_H-M   'P 1'
#
loop_
_entity.id
_entity.type
_entity.pdbx_description
1 polymer ?
#
loop_
_entity_poly.entity_id
_entity_poly.type
_entity_poly.pdbx_seq_one_letter_code
_entity_poly.pdbx_strand_id
1 'polypeptide(L)'
;MRPAQLDELIQKLESHRRELVSQAQGMTEQQAAGRPSEQEWSAKEQLAHLAAFERLWLRWTMQVRAEPGCEVGPPPPNPPGYEEASTRPVADLLAELASAREDTLAAIGGLTEEELGRKGKHLLFGEMNVLQMLRSLYRHERMHIDQLAGRESSFTPRVQGGPRS
;
A
#
# COMPACT_ATOMS: atom_id res chain seq x y z
N MET A 1 8.02 16.90 19.31
CA MET A 1 7.34 15.64 19.71
C MET A 1 6.53 15.11 18.54
N ARG A 2 6.65 13.83 18.27
CA ARG A 2 5.90 13.20 17.18
C ARG A 2 4.41 13.11 17.57
N PRO A 3 3.49 13.44 16.67
CA PRO A 3 2.05 13.29 16.95
C PRO A 3 1.67 11.83 17.26
N ALA A 4 0.80 11.62 18.26
CA ALA A 4 0.35 10.28 18.65
C ALA A 4 -0.29 9.50 17.49
N GLN A 5 -1.00 10.19 16.59
CA GLN A 5 -1.59 9.61 15.40
C GLN A 5 -0.53 9.06 14.43
N LEU A 6 0.63 9.68 14.36
CA LEU A 6 1.75 9.22 13.54
C LEU A 6 2.42 7.99 14.15
N ASP A 7 2.56 7.96 15.48
CA ASP A 7 3.08 6.77 16.17
C ASP A 7 2.16 5.55 15.97
N GLU A 8 0.85 5.74 16.11
CA GLU A 8 -0.14 4.69 15.85
C GLU A 8 -0.08 4.20 14.41
N LEU A 9 0.02 5.13 13.44
CA LEU A 9 0.16 4.79 12.02
C LEU A 9 1.39 3.92 11.78
N ILE A 10 2.55 4.33 12.29
CA ILE A 10 3.82 3.60 12.12
C ILE A 10 3.71 2.20 12.71
N GLN A 11 3.13 2.05 13.90
CA GLN A 11 2.92 0.75 14.52
C GLN A 11 2.05 -0.17 13.64
N LYS A 12 0.99 0.35 13.05
CA LYS A 12 0.12 -0.41 12.15
C LYS A 12 0.84 -0.79 10.85
N LEU A 13 1.58 0.13 10.26
CA LEU A 13 2.40 -0.13 9.07
C LEU A 13 3.40 -1.27 9.32
N GLU A 14 4.07 -1.25 10.44
CA GLU A 14 5.05 -2.29 10.79
C GLU A 14 4.38 -3.63 11.13
N SER A 15 3.29 -3.61 11.87
CA SER A 15 2.56 -4.82 12.27
C SER A 15 1.99 -5.57 11.06
N HIS A 16 1.34 -4.86 10.14
CA HIS A 16 0.80 -5.45 8.92
C HIS A 16 1.91 -5.99 8.02
N ARG A 17 3.02 -5.25 7.88
CA ARG A 17 4.15 -5.71 7.08
C ARG A 17 4.77 -6.98 7.65
N ARG A 18 4.92 -7.11 8.96
CA ARG A 18 5.42 -8.35 9.57
C ARG A 18 4.53 -9.54 9.24
N GLU A 19 3.21 -9.37 9.27
CA GLU A 19 2.26 -10.43 8.92
C GLU A 19 2.38 -10.82 7.45
N LEU A 20 2.44 -9.85 6.53
CA LEU A 20 2.63 -10.09 5.11
C LEU A 20 3.93 -10.85 4.82
N VAL A 21 5.03 -10.40 5.39
CA VAL A 21 6.36 -11.02 5.21
C VAL A 21 6.35 -12.46 5.74
N SER A 22 5.75 -12.69 6.91
CA SER A 22 5.62 -14.03 7.48
C SER A 22 4.85 -14.99 6.58
N GLN A 23 3.74 -14.52 5.98
CA GLN A 23 2.98 -15.32 5.02
C GLN A 23 3.79 -15.64 3.77
N ALA A 24 4.46 -14.65 3.20
CA ALA A 24 5.24 -14.84 1.96
C ALA A 24 6.45 -15.75 2.19
N GLN A 25 7.14 -15.62 3.32
CA GLN A 25 8.26 -16.49 3.67
C GLN A 25 7.86 -17.95 3.90
N GLY A 26 6.59 -18.21 4.25
CA GLY A 26 6.05 -19.57 4.38
C GLY A 26 5.75 -20.26 3.05
N MET A 27 5.83 -19.55 1.92
CA MET A 27 5.53 -20.08 0.60
C MET A 27 6.80 -20.57 -0.12
N THR A 28 6.66 -21.68 -0.87
CA THR A 28 7.67 -22.07 -1.86
C THR A 28 7.60 -21.13 -3.07
N GLU A 29 8.68 -21.08 -3.88
CA GLU A 29 8.68 -20.30 -5.12
C GLU A 29 7.54 -20.69 -6.05
N GLN A 30 7.25 -21.98 -6.15
CA GLN A 30 6.16 -22.51 -6.97
C GLN A 30 4.79 -22.07 -6.45
N GLN A 31 4.56 -22.14 -5.14
CA GLN A 31 3.32 -21.68 -4.53
C GLN A 31 3.11 -20.18 -4.75
N ALA A 32 4.16 -19.40 -4.57
CA ALA A 32 4.10 -17.95 -4.71
C ALA A 32 3.88 -17.49 -6.17
N ALA A 33 4.35 -18.26 -7.15
CA ALA A 33 4.16 -17.98 -8.57
C ALA A 33 2.79 -18.43 -9.12
N GLY A 34 2.10 -19.34 -8.43
CA GLY A 34 0.82 -19.89 -8.86
C GLY A 34 -0.33 -18.89 -8.67
N ARG A 35 -1.17 -18.75 -9.68
CA ARG A 35 -2.45 -18.02 -9.57
C ARG A 35 -3.53 -19.00 -9.09
N PRO A 36 -4.35 -18.62 -8.08
CA PRO A 36 -5.49 -19.47 -7.65
C PRO A 36 -6.52 -19.70 -8.76
N SER A 37 -6.71 -18.70 -9.63
CA SER A 37 -7.52 -18.75 -10.85
C SER A 37 -6.95 -17.80 -11.90
N GLU A 38 -7.48 -17.82 -13.12
CA GLU A 38 -7.08 -16.89 -14.19
C GLU A 38 -7.35 -15.42 -13.85
N GLN A 39 -8.34 -15.16 -13.00
CA GLN A 39 -8.76 -13.82 -12.59
C GLN A 39 -8.06 -13.34 -11.31
N GLU A 40 -7.37 -14.21 -10.60
CA GLU A 40 -6.72 -13.87 -9.33
C GLU A 40 -5.20 -13.80 -9.48
N TRP A 41 -4.61 -12.83 -8.82
CA TRP A 41 -3.16 -12.63 -8.83
C TRP A 41 -2.44 -13.69 -7.99
N SER A 42 -1.24 -14.06 -8.43
CA SER A 42 -0.31 -14.83 -7.62
C SER A 42 0.20 -14.00 -6.43
N ALA A 43 0.76 -14.69 -5.44
CA ALA A 43 1.42 -13.99 -4.32
C ALA A 43 2.56 -13.09 -4.81
N LYS A 44 3.37 -13.54 -5.76
CA LYS A 44 4.46 -12.73 -6.35
C LYS A 44 3.94 -11.45 -7.01
N GLU A 45 2.85 -11.56 -7.77
CA GLU A 45 2.21 -10.41 -8.40
C GLU A 45 1.67 -9.42 -7.35
N GLN A 46 1.07 -9.92 -6.28
CA GLN A 46 0.61 -9.08 -5.17
C GLN A 46 1.76 -8.37 -4.45
N LEU A 47 2.87 -9.05 -4.19
CA LEU A 47 4.04 -8.44 -3.56
C LEU A 47 4.65 -7.33 -4.43
N ALA A 48 4.80 -7.57 -5.73
CA ALA A 48 5.29 -6.56 -6.68
C ALA A 48 4.34 -5.34 -6.74
N HIS A 49 3.03 -5.59 -6.79
CA HIS A 49 2.02 -4.55 -6.78
C HIS A 49 2.07 -3.70 -5.51
N LEU A 50 2.21 -4.32 -4.35
CA LEU A 50 2.28 -3.61 -3.07
C LEU A 50 3.50 -2.68 -2.99
N ALA A 51 4.65 -3.10 -3.47
CA ALA A 51 5.86 -2.26 -3.49
C ALA A 51 5.68 -1.05 -4.43
N ALA A 52 5.17 -1.28 -5.64
CA ALA A 52 4.91 -0.22 -6.61
C ALA A 52 3.83 0.75 -6.11
N PHE A 53 2.77 0.24 -5.51
CA PHE A 53 1.68 1.03 -4.94
C PHE A 53 2.18 1.91 -3.79
N GLU A 54 2.97 1.37 -2.87
CA GLU A 54 3.50 2.14 -1.73
C GLU A 54 4.33 3.33 -2.20
N ARG A 55 5.21 3.13 -3.20
CA ARG A 55 6.02 4.22 -3.78
C ARG A 55 5.17 5.29 -4.47
N LEU A 56 4.18 4.87 -5.25
CA LEU A 56 3.29 5.78 -5.96
C LEU A 56 2.43 6.57 -4.97
N TRP A 57 1.86 5.90 -3.99
CA TRP A 57 0.99 6.50 -2.99
C TRP A 57 1.74 7.46 -2.08
N LEU A 58 2.96 7.11 -1.68
CA LEU A 58 3.83 8.01 -0.93
C LEU A 58 4.12 9.30 -1.72
N ARG A 59 4.42 9.17 -3.00
CA ARG A 59 4.68 10.34 -3.87
C ARG A 59 3.49 11.29 -3.91
N TRP A 60 2.30 10.76 -4.10
CA TRP A 60 1.07 11.56 -4.07
C TRP A 60 0.82 12.19 -2.69
N THR A 61 1.05 11.45 -1.64
CA THR A 61 0.88 11.95 -0.27
C THR A 61 1.84 13.11 0.02
N MET A 62 3.09 12.98 -0.39
CA MET A 62 4.07 14.06 -0.23
C MET A 62 3.77 15.26 -1.12
N GLN A 63 3.17 15.06 -2.29
CA GLN A 63 2.68 16.15 -3.13
C GLN A 63 1.54 16.92 -2.42
N VAL A 64 0.55 16.23 -1.87
CA VAL A 64 -0.54 16.86 -1.11
C VAL A 64 0.00 17.60 0.11
N ARG A 65 1.00 17.03 0.80
CA ARG A 65 1.69 17.71 1.91
C ARG A 65 2.32 19.03 1.46
N ALA A 66 3.00 19.04 0.31
CA ALA A 66 3.70 20.21 -0.21
C ALA A 66 2.75 21.23 -0.84
N GLU A 67 1.70 20.77 -1.50
CA GLU A 67 0.74 21.57 -2.26
C GLU A 67 -0.70 21.23 -1.85
N PRO A 68 -1.18 21.73 -0.68
CA PRO A 68 -2.55 21.49 -0.27
C PRO A 68 -3.56 21.97 -1.33
N GLY A 69 -4.57 21.13 -1.58
CA GLY A 69 -5.57 21.39 -2.61
C GLY A 69 -5.24 20.80 -3.98
N CYS A 70 -4.04 20.25 -4.19
CA CYS A 70 -3.70 19.61 -5.46
C CYS A 70 -4.52 18.34 -5.73
N GLU A 71 -4.61 17.97 -7.01
CA GLU A 71 -5.23 16.72 -7.45
C GLU A 71 -4.15 15.66 -7.70
N VAL A 72 -4.42 14.43 -7.28
CA VAL A 72 -3.54 13.27 -7.48
C VAL A 72 -4.31 12.05 -7.98
N GLY A 73 -3.63 11.14 -8.67
CA GLY A 73 -4.24 9.95 -9.27
C GLY A 73 -4.79 10.22 -10.68
N PRO A 74 -5.54 9.27 -11.25
CA PRO A 74 -5.77 7.92 -10.76
C PRO A 74 -4.51 7.03 -10.90
N PRO A 75 -4.47 5.84 -10.24
CA PRO A 75 -3.37 4.92 -10.44
C PRO A 75 -3.36 4.41 -11.89
N PRO A 76 -2.18 4.07 -12.42
CA PRO A 76 -2.10 3.48 -13.76
C PRO A 76 -2.86 2.14 -13.80
N PRO A 77 -3.45 1.78 -14.95
CA PRO A 77 -4.23 0.55 -15.08
C PRO A 77 -3.41 -0.72 -14.81
N ASN A 78 -2.12 -0.70 -15.14
CA ASN A 78 -1.20 -1.80 -14.87
C ASN A 78 -0.07 -1.31 -13.96
N PRO A 79 0.06 -1.86 -12.74
CA PRO A 79 1.17 -1.49 -11.85
C PRO A 79 2.52 -1.84 -12.47
N PRO A 80 3.53 -0.96 -12.37
CA PRO A 80 4.88 -1.26 -12.86
C PRO A 80 5.46 -2.52 -12.19
N GLY A 81 6.17 -3.33 -12.98
CA GLY A 81 6.84 -4.55 -12.49
C GLY A 81 5.93 -5.75 -12.29
N TYR A 82 4.64 -5.61 -12.51
CA TYR A 82 3.67 -6.69 -12.36
C TYR A 82 3.93 -7.88 -13.31
N GLU A 83 4.18 -7.61 -14.57
CA GLU A 83 4.36 -8.65 -15.61
C GLU A 83 5.60 -9.52 -15.37
N GLU A 84 6.63 -8.98 -14.74
CA GLU A 84 7.88 -9.67 -14.47
C GLU A 84 7.91 -10.37 -13.11
N ALA A 85 6.89 -10.19 -12.28
CA ALA A 85 6.86 -10.67 -10.90
C ALA A 85 7.03 -12.19 -10.81
N SER A 86 6.43 -12.96 -11.72
CA SER A 86 6.46 -14.43 -11.72
C SER A 86 7.88 -15.02 -11.86
N THR A 87 8.80 -14.28 -12.48
CA THR A 87 10.19 -14.72 -12.71
C THR A 87 11.15 -14.27 -11.61
N ARG A 88 10.70 -13.43 -10.70
CA ARG A 88 11.53 -12.89 -9.62
C ARG A 88 11.44 -13.77 -8.36
N PRO A 89 12.57 -14.01 -7.67
CA PRO A 89 12.53 -14.72 -6.39
C PRO A 89 11.68 -13.96 -5.34
N VAL A 90 11.01 -14.71 -4.46
CA VAL A 90 10.24 -14.11 -3.35
C VAL A 90 11.12 -13.21 -2.49
N ALA A 91 12.37 -13.63 -2.22
CA ALA A 91 13.31 -12.82 -1.44
C ALA A 91 13.58 -11.44 -2.05
N ASP A 92 13.66 -11.34 -3.37
CA ASP A 92 13.88 -10.07 -4.07
C ASP A 92 12.63 -9.16 -3.99
N LEU A 93 11.44 -9.74 -4.10
CA LEU A 93 10.18 -9.01 -3.94
C LEU A 93 10.01 -8.49 -2.52
N LEU A 94 10.38 -9.28 -1.53
CA LEU A 94 10.37 -8.85 -0.12
C LEU A 94 11.41 -7.77 0.16
N ALA A 95 12.59 -7.84 -0.44
CA ALA A 95 13.61 -6.80 -0.33
C ALA A 95 13.14 -5.46 -0.93
N GLU A 96 12.42 -5.51 -2.03
CA GLU A 96 11.83 -4.32 -2.66
C GLU A 96 10.73 -3.70 -1.80
N LEU A 97 9.89 -4.52 -1.19
CA LEU A 97 8.91 -4.07 -0.20
C LEU A 97 9.57 -3.40 1.01
N ALA A 98 10.65 -3.99 1.53
CA ALA A 98 11.41 -3.43 2.64
C ALA A 98 11.99 -2.06 2.27
N SER A 99 12.59 -1.93 1.09
CA SER A 99 13.14 -0.67 0.59
C SER A 99 12.05 0.41 0.44
N ALA A 100 10.89 0.06 -0.11
CA ALA A 100 9.76 0.99 -0.22
C ALA A 100 9.29 1.48 1.17
N ARG A 101 9.24 0.59 2.16
CA ARG A 101 8.87 0.95 3.54
C ARG A 101 9.90 1.83 4.22
N GLU A 102 11.18 1.59 4.02
CA GLU A 102 12.24 2.46 4.55
C GLU A 102 12.09 3.89 4.01
N ASP A 103 11.84 4.05 2.72
CA ASP A 103 11.59 5.36 2.10
C ASP A 103 10.34 6.02 2.71
N THR A 104 9.27 5.26 2.90
CA THR A 104 8.05 5.76 3.53
C THR A 104 8.30 6.25 4.96
N LEU A 105 8.94 5.44 5.80
CA LEU A 105 9.21 5.80 7.19
C LEU A 105 10.13 7.01 7.29
N ALA A 106 11.14 7.11 6.41
CA ALA A 106 12.02 8.28 6.35
C ALA A 106 11.24 9.56 5.99
N ALA A 107 10.32 9.47 5.03
CA ALA A 107 9.53 10.62 4.59
C ALA A 107 8.52 11.10 5.64
N ILE A 108 7.92 10.19 6.40
CA ILE A 108 6.82 10.53 7.33
C ILE A 108 7.25 10.76 8.76
N GLY A 109 8.45 10.31 9.15
CA GLY A 109 8.89 10.28 10.55
C GLY A 109 8.93 11.63 11.27
N GLY A 110 9.02 12.73 10.52
CA GLY A 110 9.06 14.11 11.05
C GLY A 110 7.79 14.93 10.78
N LEU A 111 6.72 14.32 10.28
CA LEU A 111 5.48 15.06 9.97
C LEU A 111 4.84 15.64 11.23
N THR A 112 4.41 16.89 11.12
CA THR A 112 3.68 17.59 12.17
C THR A 112 2.18 17.28 12.11
N GLU A 113 1.46 17.60 13.18
CA GLU A 113 0.00 17.46 13.21
C GLU A 113 -0.68 18.30 12.13
N GLU A 114 -0.18 19.54 11.90
CA GLU A 114 -0.66 20.41 10.83
C GLU A 114 -0.47 19.77 9.46
N GLU A 115 0.70 19.21 9.18
CA GLU A 115 1.00 18.56 7.91
C GLU A 115 0.13 17.31 7.68
N LEU A 116 -0.13 16.53 8.73
CA LEU A 116 -1.03 15.37 8.66
C LEU A 116 -2.47 15.76 8.31
N GLY A 117 -2.88 16.98 8.66
CA GLY A 117 -4.20 17.52 8.35
C GLY A 117 -4.35 18.14 6.97
N ARG A 118 -3.27 18.40 6.24
CA ARG A 118 -3.31 19.00 4.90
C ARG A 118 -4.09 18.13 3.94
N LYS A 119 -4.98 18.75 3.16
CA LYS A 119 -5.91 18.04 2.28
C LYS A 119 -5.56 18.25 0.81
N GLY A 120 -5.80 17.21 0.02
CA GLY A 120 -5.79 17.23 -1.44
C GLY A 120 -6.97 16.43 -1.98
N LYS A 121 -7.05 16.30 -3.29
CA LYS A 121 -8.12 15.58 -3.96
C LYS A 121 -7.56 14.40 -4.74
N HIS A 122 -7.91 13.19 -4.32
CA HIS A 122 -7.63 12.01 -5.11
C HIS A 122 -8.73 11.83 -6.16
N LEU A 123 -8.35 11.69 -7.44
CA LEU A 123 -9.32 11.66 -8.53
C LEU A 123 -10.30 10.48 -8.46
N LEU A 124 -9.94 9.41 -7.76
CA LEU A 124 -10.82 8.25 -7.57
C LEU A 124 -11.55 8.26 -6.22
N PHE A 125 -10.90 8.68 -5.13
CA PHE A 125 -11.44 8.59 -3.77
C PHE A 125 -11.96 9.91 -3.19
N GLY A 126 -11.76 11.03 -3.89
CA GLY A 126 -12.20 12.33 -3.44
C GLY A 126 -11.24 13.02 -2.48
N GLU A 127 -11.74 13.94 -1.65
CA GLU A 127 -10.92 14.67 -0.69
C GLU A 127 -10.32 13.74 0.36
N MET A 128 -9.01 13.84 0.54
CA MET A 128 -8.27 13.10 1.56
C MET A 128 -7.22 14.00 2.20
N ASN A 129 -7.01 13.88 3.50
CA ASN A 129 -5.85 14.48 4.14
C ASN A 129 -4.65 13.52 4.11
N VAL A 130 -3.47 14.06 4.43
CA VAL A 130 -2.20 13.29 4.44
C VAL A 130 -2.31 12.05 5.34
N LEU A 131 -2.87 12.17 6.55
CA LEU A 131 -3.04 11.04 7.45
C LEU A 131 -3.95 9.95 6.87
N GLN A 132 -5.06 10.34 6.22
CA GLN A 132 -5.95 9.39 5.56
C GLN A 132 -5.27 8.67 4.40
N MET A 133 -4.47 9.40 3.62
CA MET A 133 -3.68 8.80 2.54
C MET A 133 -2.67 7.80 3.08
N LEU A 134 -1.96 8.12 4.15
CA LEU A 134 -1.00 7.21 4.79
C LEU A 134 -1.68 5.97 5.39
N ARG A 135 -2.86 6.12 5.96
CA ARG A 135 -3.66 4.98 6.46
C ARG A 135 -4.09 4.03 5.34
N SER A 136 -4.24 4.52 4.13
CA SER A 136 -4.56 3.68 2.97
C SER A 136 -3.46 2.64 2.69
N LEU A 137 -2.20 2.92 3.05
CA LEU A 137 -1.10 1.99 2.86
C LEU A 137 -1.32 0.68 3.63
N TYR A 138 -1.57 0.73 4.94
CA TYR A 138 -1.77 -0.49 5.71
C TYR A 138 -3.14 -1.15 5.43
N ARG A 139 -4.15 -0.37 5.05
CA ARG A 139 -5.45 -0.92 4.66
C ARG A 139 -5.37 -1.70 3.36
N HIS A 140 -4.67 -1.17 2.37
CA HIS A 140 -4.40 -1.86 1.12
C HIS A 140 -3.57 -3.13 1.34
N GLU A 141 -2.54 -3.05 2.17
CA GLU A 141 -1.74 -4.20 2.56
C GLU A 141 -2.58 -5.28 3.27
N ARG A 142 -3.50 -4.88 4.15
CA ARG A 142 -4.47 -5.81 4.79
C ARG A 142 -5.30 -6.56 3.76
N MET A 143 -5.78 -5.90 2.72
CA MET A 143 -6.52 -6.57 1.64
C MET A 143 -5.71 -7.71 1.03
N HIS A 144 -4.44 -7.47 0.75
CA HIS A 144 -3.55 -8.49 0.17
C HIS A 144 -3.17 -9.58 1.17
N ILE A 145 -2.99 -9.27 2.44
CA ILE A 145 -2.80 -10.26 3.51
C ILE A 145 -4.00 -11.22 3.55
N ASP A 146 -5.21 -10.67 3.51
CA ASP A 146 -6.44 -11.46 3.51
C ASP A 146 -6.57 -12.32 2.23
N GLN A 147 -6.24 -11.78 1.07
CA GLN A 147 -6.23 -12.52 -0.20
C GLN A 147 -5.23 -13.68 -0.16
N LEU A 148 -4.01 -13.45 0.32
CA LEU A 148 -2.99 -14.50 0.45
C LEU A 148 -3.40 -15.62 1.41
N ALA A 149 -4.21 -15.29 2.43
CA ALA A 149 -4.76 -16.25 3.38
C ALA A 149 -6.05 -16.92 2.91
N GLY A 150 -6.57 -16.56 1.73
CA GLY A 150 -7.84 -17.07 1.21
C GLY A 150 -9.07 -16.57 1.99
N ARG A 151 -8.95 -15.42 2.66
CA ARG A 151 -10.05 -14.80 3.42
C ARG A 151 -10.67 -13.66 2.63
N GLU A 152 -11.95 -13.36 2.91
CA GLU A 152 -12.57 -12.12 2.44
C GLU A 152 -11.88 -10.91 3.07
N SER A 153 -11.71 -9.84 2.27
CA SER A 153 -11.12 -8.62 2.76
C SER A 153 -12.03 -7.93 3.77
N SER A 154 -11.47 -7.58 4.92
CA SER A 154 -12.14 -6.76 5.94
C SER A 154 -12.23 -5.28 5.56
N PHE A 155 -11.60 -4.89 4.46
CA PHE A 155 -11.55 -3.51 3.99
C PHE A 155 -11.92 -3.42 2.51
N THR A 156 -12.93 -2.60 2.20
CA THR A 156 -13.32 -2.27 0.83
C THR A 156 -13.11 -0.77 0.59
N PRO A 157 -12.28 -0.37 -0.38
CA PRO A 157 -12.08 1.03 -0.71
C PRO A 157 -13.40 1.68 -1.17
N ARG A 158 -13.68 2.88 -0.68
CA ARG A 158 -14.80 3.68 -1.17
C ARG A 158 -14.35 4.53 -2.35
N VAL A 159 -14.85 4.20 -3.52
CA VAL A 159 -14.63 4.99 -4.73
C VAL A 159 -15.69 6.10 -4.79
N GLN A 160 -15.27 7.33 -5.08
CA GLN A 160 -16.18 8.46 -5.24
C GLN A 160 -17.14 8.19 -6.41
N GLY A 161 -18.45 8.29 -6.17
CA GLY A 161 -19.49 8.03 -7.18
C GLY A 161 -19.79 6.57 -7.45
N GLY A 162 -19.15 5.65 -6.73
CA GLY A 162 -19.45 4.22 -6.78
C GLY A 162 -20.66 3.83 -5.93
N PRO A 163 -21.23 2.63 -6.12
CA PRO A 163 -22.32 2.14 -5.30
C PRO A 163 -21.89 2.10 -3.83
N ARG A 164 -22.76 2.59 -2.95
CA ARG A 164 -22.57 2.47 -1.51
C ARG A 164 -22.83 1.03 -1.12
N SER A 165 -21.77 0.34 -0.75
CA SER A 165 -21.89 -1.00 -0.14
C SER A 165 -22.35 -0.91 1.29
#